data_2492d711d17f982915f6e5d8281eb340
#
_entry.id   2492d711d17f982915f6e5d8281eb340
#
_cell.length_a   1.000
_cell.length_b   1.000
_cell.length_c   1.000
_cell.angle_alpha   90.00
_cell.angle_beta   90.00
_cell.angle_gamma   90.00
#
_symmetry.space_group_name_H-M   'P 1'
#
loop_
_entity.id
_entity.type
_entity.pdbx_description
1 polymer ?
#
loop_
_entity_poly.entity_id
_entity_poly.type
_entity_poly.pdbx_seq_one_letter_code
_entity_poly.pdbx_strand_id
1 'polypeptide(L)'
;MELYISITAALISIVSFGFSVWIYYAGLRRQRKQATLDAFNILQGQVLDKLNTYTKTGVREIAKNPRAEEYKELSALLARCEHFAVGVNTKIYDVKIVRRLAEKYFVGLYDKMEPLIQKKREINKTAKHYDEFEKLVKSVNRYQNKQREVSSNGI
;
A
#
# COMPACT_ATOMS: atom_id res chain seq x y z
N MET A 1 25.20 -44.15 30.21
CA MET A 1 25.20 -43.97 28.75
C MET A 1 23.82 -43.48 28.24
N GLU A 2 22.71 -44.05 28.67
CA GLU A 2 21.33 -43.67 28.27
C GLU A 2 20.98 -42.23 28.56
N LEU A 3 21.38 -41.67 29.71
CA LEU A 3 21.10 -40.27 30.06
C LEU A 3 21.72 -39.27 29.07
N TYR A 4 22.94 -39.49 28.61
CA TYR A 4 23.59 -38.61 27.61
C TYR A 4 22.90 -38.68 26.25
N ILE A 5 22.44 -39.90 25.86
CA ILE A 5 21.68 -40.07 24.61
C ILE A 5 20.37 -39.30 24.69
N SER A 6 19.65 -39.37 25.80
CA SER A 6 18.38 -38.65 26.00
C SER A 6 18.57 -37.15 25.99
N ILE A 7 19.62 -36.62 26.62
CA ILE A 7 19.93 -35.17 26.63
C ILE A 7 20.29 -34.69 25.23
N THR A 8 21.12 -35.43 24.50
CA THR A 8 21.49 -35.04 23.13
C THR A 8 20.30 -35.07 22.18
N ALA A 9 19.43 -36.09 22.29
CA ALA A 9 18.20 -36.14 21.50
C ALA A 9 17.26 -34.97 21.80
N ALA A 10 17.10 -34.59 23.07
CA ALA A 10 16.31 -33.45 23.47
C ALA A 10 16.87 -32.13 22.91
N LEU A 11 18.18 -31.93 22.98
CA LEU A 11 18.82 -30.72 22.41
C LEU A 11 18.64 -30.63 20.89
N ILE A 12 18.83 -31.74 20.17
CA ILE A 12 18.61 -31.80 18.71
C ILE A 12 17.16 -31.44 18.37
N SER A 13 16.19 -31.97 19.14
CA SER A 13 14.78 -31.68 18.93
C SER A 13 14.44 -30.20 19.12
N ILE A 14 14.98 -29.57 20.16
CA ILE A 14 14.78 -28.14 20.43
C ILE A 14 15.37 -27.28 19.29
N VAL A 15 16.59 -27.60 18.86
CA VAL A 15 17.25 -26.88 17.75
C VAL A 15 16.45 -27.02 16.45
N SER A 16 16.03 -28.25 16.13
CA SER A 16 15.24 -28.54 14.93
C SER A 16 13.88 -27.83 14.94
N PHE A 17 13.21 -27.79 16.09
CA PHE A 17 11.98 -27.04 16.26
C PHE A 17 12.19 -25.53 16.06
N GLY A 18 13.20 -24.95 16.71
CA GLY A 18 13.58 -23.56 16.56
C GLY A 18 13.88 -23.18 15.09
N PHE A 19 14.61 -24.03 14.39
CA PHE A 19 14.90 -23.83 12.97
C PHE A 19 13.66 -23.93 12.09
N SER A 20 12.76 -24.87 12.37
CA SER A 20 11.49 -25.01 11.66
C SER A 20 10.61 -23.76 11.83
N VAL A 21 10.51 -23.24 13.04
CA VAL A 21 9.78 -22.00 13.35
C VAL A 21 10.41 -20.81 12.61
N TRP A 22 11.73 -20.71 12.59
CA TRP A 22 12.44 -19.64 11.87
C TRP A 22 12.19 -19.69 10.37
N ILE A 23 12.27 -20.88 9.74
CA ILE A 23 11.97 -21.08 8.31
C ILE A 23 10.53 -20.68 8.00
N TYR A 24 9.57 -21.07 8.85
CA TYR A 24 8.17 -20.73 8.69
C TYR A 24 7.97 -19.21 8.67
N TYR A 25 8.52 -18.48 9.63
CA TYR A 25 8.41 -17.01 9.66
C TYR A 25 9.15 -16.32 8.51
N ALA A 26 10.29 -16.86 8.08
CA ALA A 26 11.00 -16.34 6.91
C ALA A 26 10.17 -16.54 5.63
N GLY A 27 9.50 -17.69 5.50
CA GLY A 27 8.57 -17.99 4.41
C GLY A 27 7.38 -17.02 4.36
N LEU A 28 6.73 -16.78 5.49
CA LEU A 28 5.62 -15.82 5.59
C LEU A 28 6.05 -14.40 5.17
N ARG A 29 7.23 -13.95 5.60
CA ARG A 29 7.76 -12.65 5.19
C ARG A 29 8.01 -12.57 3.69
N ARG A 30 8.54 -13.66 3.07
CA ARG A 30 8.76 -13.71 1.62
C ARG A 30 7.43 -13.69 0.85
N GLN A 31 6.46 -14.50 1.26
CA GLN A 31 5.13 -14.54 0.65
C GLN A 31 4.44 -13.16 0.72
N ARG A 32 4.51 -12.48 1.86
CA ARG A 32 3.95 -11.15 2.02
C ARG A 32 4.59 -10.13 1.08
N LYS A 33 5.91 -10.16 0.92
CA LYS A 33 6.62 -9.28 -0.02
C LYS A 33 6.19 -9.57 -1.46
N GLN A 34 6.09 -10.82 -1.85
CA GLN A 34 5.65 -11.22 -3.17
C GLN A 34 4.21 -10.77 -3.43
N ALA A 35 3.28 -11.06 -2.53
CA ALA A 35 1.90 -10.62 -2.63
C ALA A 35 1.78 -9.08 -2.76
N THR A 36 2.67 -8.33 -2.10
CA THR A 36 2.71 -6.86 -2.21
C THR A 36 3.13 -6.41 -3.61
N LEU A 37 4.15 -7.05 -4.20
CA LEU A 37 4.61 -6.73 -5.56
C LEU A 37 3.54 -7.08 -6.59
N ASP A 38 2.92 -8.25 -6.47
CA ASP A 38 1.88 -8.70 -7.39
C ASP A 38 0.65 -7.78 -7.33
N ALA A 39 0.18 -7.45 -6.12
CA ALA A 39 -0.94 -6.53 -5.95
C ALA A 39 -0.62 -5.12 -6.48
N PHE A 40 0.61 -4.62 -6.29
CA PHE A 40 1.02 -3.33 -6.82
C PHE A 40 1.11 -3.33 -8.35
N ASN A 41 1.66 -4.37 -8.96
CA ASN A 41 1.73 -4.52 -10.42
C ASN A 41 0.34 -4.53 -11.06
N ILE A 42 -0.61 -5.25 -10.45
CA ILE A 42 -2.00 -5.27 -10.89
C ILE A 42 -2.62 -3.86 -10.76
N LEU A 43 -2.40 -3.19 -9.63
CA LEU A 43 -2.89 -1.84 -9.41
C LEU A 43 -2.29 -0.86 -10.44
N GLN A 44 -0.99 -0.95 -10.70
CA GLN A 44 -0.31 -0.10 -11.67
C GLN A 44 -0.92 -0.24 -13.06
N GLY A 45 -0.93 -1.43 -13.63
CA GLY A 45 -1.40 -1.65 -15.00
C GLY A 45 -2.91 -1.40 -15.20
N GLN A 46 -3.74 -1.71 -14.20
CA GLN A 46 -5.19 -1.59 -14.34
C GLN A 46 -5.76 -0.24 -13.88
N VAL A 47 -5.05 0.46 -13.00
CA VAL A 47 -5.59 1.64 -12.30
C VAL A 47 -4.70 2.86 -12.49
N LEU A 48 -3.44 2.79 -12.04
CA LEU A 48 -2.57 3.96 -12.00
C LEU A 48 -2.28 4.52 -13.38
N ASP A 49 -2.05 3.65 -14.37
CA ASP A 49 -1.79 4.06 -15.75
C ASP A 49 -3.00 4.79 -16.34
N LYS A 50 -4.21 4.30 -16.10
CA LYS A 50 -5.45 4.98 -16.51
C LYS A 50 -5.65 6.32 -15.78
N LEU A 51 -5.46 6.35 -14.46
CA LEU A 51 -5.61 7.58 -13.68
C LEU A 51 -4.56 8.63 -14.06
N ASN A 52 -3.40 8.21 -14.55
CA ASN A 52 -2.35 9.12 -15.00
C ASN A 52 -2.69 9.85 -16.30
N THR A 53 -3.61 9.36 -17.12
CA THR A 53 -4.04 10.04 -18.35
C THR A 53 -4.86 11.31 -18.06
N TYR A 54 -5.48 11.39 -16.88
CA TYR A 54 -6.29 12.55 -16.50
C TYR A 54 -5.43 13.69 -15.93
N THR A 55 -5.83 14.92 -16.22
CA THR A 55 -5.25 16.12 -15.61
C THR A 55 -6.10 16.56 -14.42
N LYS A 56 -5.53 17.33 -13.49
CA LYS A 56 -6.28 17.87 -12.32
C LYS A 56 -7.50 18.70 -12.76
N THR A 57 -7.35 19.48 -13.85
CA THR A 57 -8.44 20.26 -14.43
C THR A 57 -9.54 19.37 -14.99
N GLY A 58 -9.18 18.32 -15.75
CA GLY A 58 -10.13 17.33 -16.27
C GLY A 58 -10.91 16.64 -15.16
N VAL A 59 -10.23 16.20 -14.10
CA VAL A 59 -10.89 15.60 -12.93
C VAL A 59 -11.85 16.58 -12.25
N ARG A 60 -11.51 17.87 -12.18
CA ARG A 60 -12.40 18.90 -11.62
C ARG A 60 -13.67 19.08 -12.46
N GLU A 61 -13.56 19.06 -13.79
CA GLU A 61 -14.74 19.13 -14.66
C GLU A 61 -15.63 17.89 -14.54
N ILE A 62 -15.04 16.70 -14.53
CA ILE A 62 -15.76 15.43 -14.32
C ILE A 62 -16.48 15.44 -12.96
N ALA A 63 -15.84 15.96 -11.91
CA ALA A 63 -16.42 16.02 -10.56
C ALA A 63 -17.67 16.91 -10.46
N LYS A 64 -17.89 17.85 -11.42
CA LYS A 64 -19.11 18.67 -11.45
C LYS A 64 -20.36 17.87 -11.83
N ASN A 65 -20.21 16.76 -12.56
CA ASN A 65 -21.34 15.94 -12.99
C ASN A 65 -21.25 14.50 -12.42
N PRO A 66 -21.72 14.26 -11.17
CA PRO A 66 -21.67 12.95 -10.53
C PRO A 66 -22.50 11.84 -11.22
N ARG A 67 -23.37 12.20 -12.16
CA ARG A 67 -24.18 11.24 -12.93
C ARG A 67 -23.48 10.75 -14.21
N ALA A 68 -22.44 11.45 -14.65
CA ALA A 68 -21.67 11.07 -15.84
C ALA A 68 -20.97 9.73 -15.66
N GLU A 69 -20.79 9.02 -16.76
CA GLU A 69 -20.13 7.70 -16.76
C GLU A 69 -18.65 7.82 -16.38
N GLU A 70 -17.98 8.89 -16.83
CA GLU A 70 -16.58 9.18 -16.48
C GLU A 70 -16.40 9.38 -14.98
N TYR A 71 -17.36 10.00 -14.28
CA TYR A 71 -17.33 10.13 -12.82
C TYR A 71 -17.40 8.78 -12.13
N LYS A 72 -18.28 7.89 -12.61
CA LYS A 72 -18.42 6.54 -12.06
C LYS A 72 -17.16 5.72 -12.29
N GLU A 73 -16.59 5.79 -13.50
CA GLU A 73 -15.35 5.10 -13.84
C GLU A 73 -14.19 5.56 -12.95
N LEU A 74 -13.96 6.88 -12.84
CA LEU A 74 -12.93 7.42 -11.97
C LEU A 74 -13.14 7.06 -10.50
N SER A 75 -14.40 7.09 -10.02
CA SER A 75 -14.73 6.67 -8.66
C SER A 75 -14.43 5.19 -8.43
N ALA A 76 -14.68 4.33 -9.42
CA ALA A 76 -14.37 2.90 -9.34
C ALA A 76 -12.86 2.64 -9.33
N LEU A 77 -12.09 3.36 -10.16
CA LEU A 77 -10.62 3.26 -10.16
C LEU A 77 -10.05 3.71 -8.82
N LEU A 78 -10.56 4.81 -8.28
CA LEU A 78 -10.11 5.34 -6.98
C LEU A 78 -10.47 4.40 -5.82
N ALA A 79 -11.63 3.71 -5.89
CA ALA A 79 -12.01 2.69 -4.92
C ALA A 79 -11.02 1.50 -4.89
N ARG A 80 -10.41 1.15 -6.02
CA ARG A 80 -9.34 0.13 -6.06
C ARG A 80 -8.07 0.62 -5.35
N CYS A 81 -7.73 1.91 -5.47
CA CYS A 81 -6.64 2.51 -4.69
C CYS A 81 -6.93 2.47 -3.19
N GLU A 82 -8.18 2.73 -2.79
CA GLU A 82 -8.62 2.62 -1.39
C GLU A 82 -8.49 1.18 -0.87
N HIS A 83 -8.96 0.18 -1.61
CA HIS A 83 -8.82 -1.23 -1.23
C HIS A 83 -7.35 -1.65 -1.08
N PHE A 84 -6.48 -1.22 -2.00
CA PHE A 84 -5.05 -1.46 -1.88
C PHE A 84 -4.48 -0.81 -0.62
N ALA A 85 -4.88 0.43 -0.33
CA ALA A 85 -4.44 1.17 0.85
C ALA A 85 -4.89 0.50 2.16
N VAL A 86 -6.12 -0.07 2.21
CA VAL A 86 -6.57 -0.91 3.33
C VAL A 86 -5.61 -2.06 3.55
N GLY A 87 -5.23 -2.81 2.50
CA GLY A 87 -4.29 -3.93 2.62
C GLY A 87 -2.91 -3.51 3.14
N VAL A 88 -2.46 -2.29 2.81
CA VAL A 88 -1.19 -1.74 3.33
C VAL A 88 -1.33 -1.33 4.80
N ASN A 89 -2.38 -0.60 5.14
CA ASN A 89 -2.59 -0.05 6.48
C ASN A 89 -2.91 -1.14 7.52
N THR A 90 -3.59 -2.21 7.10
CA THR A 90 -3.83 -3.42 7.92
C THR A 90 -2.64 -4.39 7.95
N LYS A 91 -1.52 -4.03 7.31
CA LYS A 91 -0.31 -4.84 7.26
C LYS A 91 -0.47 -6.19 6.53
N ILE A 92 -1.47 -6.37 5.69
CA ILE A 92 -1.55 -7.50 4.73
C ILE A 92 -0.41 -7.37 3.73
N TYR A 93 -0.15 -6.17 3.22
CA TYR A 93 0.99 -5.85 2.36
C TYR A 93 2.17 -5.27 3.12
N ASP A 94 3.38 -5.40 2.55
CA ASP A 94 4.61 -4.85 3.14
C ASP A 94 4.71 -3.35 2.87
N VAL A 95 4.48 -2.55 3.90
CA VAL A 95 4.50 -1.09 3.82
C VAL A 95 5.84 -0.52 3.35
N LYS A 96 6.97 -1.21 3.61
CA LYS A 96 8.29 -0.73 3.20
C LYS A 96 8.46 -0.83 1.67
N ILE A 97 7.95 -1.91 1.08
CA ILE A 97 7.94 -2.10 -0.37
C ILE A 97 7.02 -1.06 -1.00
N VAL A 98 5.79 -0.92 -0.49
CA VAL A 98 4.83 0.05 -1.03
C VAL A 98 5.37 1.48 -0.98
N ARG A 99 6.00 1.90 0.12
CA ARG A 99 6.60 3.25 0.21
C ARG A 99 7.64 3.52 -0.87
N ARG A 100 8.44 2.51 -1.23
CA ARG A 100 9.44 2.64 -2.30
C ARG A 100 8.82 2.67 -3.70
N LEU A 101 7.83 1.81 -3.95
CA LEU A 101 7.15 1.73 -5.25
C LEU A 101 6.20 2.91 -5.49
N ALA A 102 5.46 3.29 -4.46
CA ALA A 102 4.41 4.29 -4.51
C ALA A 102 4.93 5.74 -4.49
N GLU A 103 6.22 5.93 -4.21
CA GLU A 103 6.84 7.24 -4.08
C GLU A 103 6.55 8.18 -5.25
N LYS A 104 6.65 7.66 -6.47
CA LYS A 104 6.46 8.45 -7.70
C LYS A 104 5.00 8.64 -8.10
N TYR A 105 4.11 7.79 -7.59
CA TYR A 105 2.73 7.70 -8.11
C TYR A 105 1.69 8.30 -7.17
N PHE A 106 1.70 7.93 -5.89
CA PHE A 106 0.54 8.16 -5.02
C PHE A 106 0.37 9.60 -4.56
N VAL A 107 1.46 10.33 -4.30
CA VAL A 107 1.36 11.72 -3.83
C VAL A 107 0.76 12.60 -4.91
N GLY A 108 1.33 12.55 -6.13
CA GLY A 108 0.82 13.31 -7.26
C GLY A 108 -0.58 12.87 -7.71
N LEU A 109 -0.87 11.57 -7.60
CA LEU A 109 -2.19 11.03 -7.92
C LEU A 109 -3.25 11.55 -6.96
N TYR A 110 -2.98 11.55 -5.65
CA TYR A 110 -3.92 12.05 -4.65
C TYR A 110 -4.26 13.53 -4.89
N ASP A 111 -3.25 14.37 -5.11
CA ASP A 111 -3.46 15.79 -5.43
C ASP A 111 -4.31 15.99 -6.69
N LYS A 112 -4.06 15.20 -7.72
CA LYS A 112 -4.83 15.21 -8.97
C LYS A 112 -6.29 14.81 -8.75
N MET A 113 -6.55 13.78 -7.93
CA MET A 113 -7.89 13.22 -7.67
C MET A 113 -8.65 13.94 -6.54
N GLU A 114 -8.03 14.89 -5.86
CA GLU A 114 -8.65 15.64 -4.75
C GLU A 114 -10.03 16.19 -5.08
N PRO A 115 -10.29 16.83 -6.25
CA PRO A 115 -11.62 17.36 -6.57
C PRO A 115 -12.71 16.27 -6.58
N LEU A 116 -12.40 15.07 -7.07
CA LEU A 116 -13.31 13.94 -7.09
C LEU A 116 -13.57 13.42 -5.67
N ILE A 117 -12.51 13.30 -4.86
CA ILE A 117 -12.57 12.85 -3.47
C ILE A 117 -13.48 13.78 -2.65
N GLN A 118 -13.27 15.09 -2.76
CA GLN A 118 -14.07 16.07 -2.04
C GLN A 118 -15.53 16.00 -2.48
N LYS A 119 -15.79 15.93 -3.79
CA LYS A 119 -17.16 15.80 -4.31
C LYS A 119 -17.86 14.54 -3.79
N LYS A 120 -17.15 13.41 -3.72
CA LYS A 120 -17.69 12.16 -3.17
C LYS A 120 -18.02 12.28 -1.68
N ARG A 121 -17.15 12.96 -0.91
CA ARG A 121 -17.38 13.25 0.52
C ARG A 121 -18.61 14.12 0.75
N GLU A 122 -18.79 15.15 -0.08
CA GLU A 122 -19.99 16.02 -0.04
C GLU A 122 -21.28 15.24 -0.30
N ILE A 123 -21.32 14.46 -1.40
CA ILE A 123 -22.50 13.68 -1.80
C ILE A 123 -22.90 12.70 -0.70
N ASN A 124 -21.93 12.00 -0.13
CA ASN A 124 -22.20 10.95 0.87
C ASN A 124 -22.23 11.50 2.31
N LYS A 125 -22.07 12.79 2.50
CA LYS A 125 -22.03 13.46 3.82
C LYS A 125 -21.08 12.78 4.81
N THR A 126 -19.94 12.29 4.34
CA THR A 126 -18.95 11.61 5.15
C THR A 126 -17.51 11.95 4.73
N ALA A 127 -16.68 12.30 5.71
CA ALA A 127 -15.26 12.54 5.50
C ALA A 127 -14.45 11.25 5.28
N LYS A 128 -15.05 10.07 5.52
CA LYS A 128 -14.33 8.79 5.52
C LYS A 128 -14.10 8.17 4.14
N HIS A 129 -14.71 8.73 3.08
CA HIS A 129 -14.45 8.22 1.74
C HIS A 129 -12.99 8.45 1.35
N TYR A 130 -12.32 7.38 0.94
CA TYR A 130 -10.91 7.34 0.56
C TYR A 130 -9.94 7.75 1.69
N ASP A 131 -10.32 7.49 2.94
CA ASP A 131 -9.52 7.81 4.12
C ASP A 131 -8.27 6.92 4.23
N GLU A 132 -8.39 5.65 3.88
CA GLU A 132 -7.26 4.72 3.90
C GLU A 132 -6.23 5.07 2.81
N PHE A 133 -6.68 5.49 1.63
CA PHE A 133 -5.79 5.98 0.59
C PHE A 133 -5.09 7.29 1.02
N GLU A 134 -5.80 8.22 1.64
CA GLU A 134 -5.22 9.43 2.20
C GLU A 134 -4.17 9.15 3.28
N LYS A 135 -4.44 8.22 4.20
CA LYS A 135 -3.47 7.76 5.22
C LYS A 135 -2.22 7.17 4.59
N LEU A 136 -2.38 6.33 3.57
CA LEU A 136 -1.27 5.76 2.83
C LEU A 136 -0.41 6.84 2.18
N VAL A 137 -1.03 7.80 1.47
CA VAL A 137 -0.33 8.92 0.82
C VAL A 137 0.44 9.76 1.84
N LYS A 138 -0.17 10.11 2.97
CA LYS A 138 0.50 10.82 4.07
C LYS A 138 1.71 10.03 4.61
N SER A 139 1.59 8.70 4.71
CA SER A 139 2.67 7.81 5.15
C SER A 139 3.83 7.78 4.16
N VAL A 140 3.54 7.74 2.87
CA VAL A 140 4.54 7.78 1.78
C VAL A 140 5.26 9.13 1.78
N ASN A 141 4.52 10.22 1.85
CA ASN A 141 5.08 11.58 1.82
C ASN A 141 6.02 11.84 3.03
N ARG A 142 5.64 11.42 4.24
CA ARG A 142 6.53 11.51 5.42
C ARG A 142 7.82 10.72 5.23
N TYR A 143 7.74 9.56 4.60
CA TYR A 143 8.93 8.75 4.32
C TYR A 143 9.87 9.46 3.34
N GLN A 144 9.35 10.08 2.30
CA GLN A 144 10.12 10.85 1.32
C GLN A 144 10.85 12.04 1.98
N ASN A 145 10.14 12.83 2.77
CA ASN A 145 10.72 14.00 3.43
C ASN A 145 11.88 13.59 4.35
N LYS A 146 11.71 12.50 5.11
CA LYS A 146 12.78 11.97 5.96
C LYS A 146 14.00 11.50 5.16
N GLN A 147 13.81 10.89 4.00
CA GLN A 147 14.93 10.48 3.13
C GLN A 147 15.68 11.68 2.56
N ARG A 148 14.98 12.75 2.18
CA ARG A 148 15.60 13.99 1.69
C ARG A 148 16.42 14.69 2.77
N GLU A 149 15.91 14.76 4.00
CA GLU A 149 16.63 15.32 5.15
C GLU A 149 17.95 14.56 5.44
N VAL A 150 17.90 13.22 5.42
CA VAL A 150 19.10 12.39 5.61
C VAL A 150 20.12 12.60 4.48
N SER A 151 19.65 12.72 3.24
CA SER A 151 20.54 12.95 2.08
C SER A 151 21.14 14.36 2.08
N SER A 152 20.45 15.37 2.61
CA SER A 152 20.96 16.75 2.69
C SER A 152 21.92 16.98 3.85
N ASN A 153 21.84 16.21 4.92
CA ASN A 153 22.68 16.31 6.11
C ASN A 153 23.93 15.41 6.05
N GLY A 154 24.10 14.66 4.97
CA GLY A 154 25.21 13.71 4.78
C GLY A 154 26.29 14.19 3.79
N ILE A 155 26.34 15.50 3.46
CA ILE A 155 27.39 16.12 2.62
C ILE A 155 28.29 16.99 3.50
#